data_131e5f3c8a8af0be571a3d3f3abd75c9
#
_entry.id   131e5f3c8a8af0be571a3d3f3abd75c9
#
_cell.length_a   1.000
_cell.length_b   1.000
_cell.length_c   1.000
_cell.angle_alpha   90.00
_cell.angle_beta   90.00
_cell.angle_gamma   90.00
#
_symmetry.space_group_name_H-M   'P 1'
#
loop_
_entity.id
_entity.type
_entity.pdbx_description
1 polymer ?
#
loop_
_entity_poly.entity_id
_entity_poly.type
_entity_poly.pdbx_seq_one_letter_code
_entity_poly.pdbx_strand_id
1 'polypeptide(L)'
;CLSSLGLKENARNAERVPVKVFGPVGAGKSSIVHQAMSEVFEDMGVTNWRFHRVNAGTEAPDDIAGSNFYDKENCRMIKMKPWWWPKEDEPYGVVFLDEIDQGDKAQQNACGPLIDERRAGPWVLPDGWIVIGAGNRKQDRAGTTTSPSQIKDRWLNCEIEITTEQTLSYFAKIGVHPKIRAFLARFGHEWLHKFDPDAEAFPTPRSWERTSTIMGWDLEPEEMIQAIAAKVGTGATAALTGFWKVFDHIPDPDELIADPMGATVPNEADTLYAICALLSTKATMDNLGAILQYCGR
;
A
#
# COMPACT_ATOMS: atom_id res chain seq x y z
N CYS A 1 -10.37 8.16 -4.72
CA CYS A 1 -9.15 8.70 -4.13
C CYS A 1 -9.42 9.18 -2.70
N LEU A 2 -8.53 8.92 -1.72
CA LEU A 2 -8.75 9.32 -0.32
C LEU A 2 -8.88 10.86 -0.15
N SER A 3 -8.28 11.65 -1.06
CA SER A 3 -8.47 13.10 -1.09
C SER A 3 -9.92 13.53 -1.32
N SER A 4 -10.73 12.71 -2.04
CA SER A 4 -12.15 12.98 -2.25
C SER A 4 -13.02 12.70 -1.03
N LEU A 5 -12.47 12.13 0.04
CA LEU A 5 -13.18 11.81 1.28
C LEU A 5 -13.13 12.94 2.31
N GLY A 6 -12.81 14.16 1.90
CA GLY A 6 -12.75 15.29 2.80
C GLY A 6 -11.64 15.20 3.85
N LEU A 7 -10.56 14.45 3.61
CA LEU A 7 -9.45 14.33 4.57
C LEU A 7 -8.82 15.68 4.88
N LYS A 8 -8.79 16.60 3.91
CA LYS A 8 -8.27 17.96 4.09
C LYS A 8 -9.17 18.78 5.03
N GLU A 9 -10.47 18.71 4.83
CA GLU A 9 -11.46 19.31 5.71
C GLU A 9 -11.45 18.63 7.07
N ASN A 10 -11.36 17.31 7.10
CA ASN A 10 -11.26 16.52 8.32
C ASN A 10 -10.02 16.87 9.13
N ALA A 11 -8.87 17.11 8.48
CA ALA A 11 -7.64 17.53 9.14
C ALA A 11 -7.70 18.96 9.71
N ARG A 12 -8.60 19.81 9.20
CA ARG A 12 -8.78 21.21 9.62
C ARG A 12 -9.88 21.41 10.67
N ASN A 13 -10.87 20.53 10.71
CA ASN A 13 -12.04 20.68 11.57
C ASN A 13 -11.78 20.10 12.97
N ALA A 14 -12.41 20.74 13.99
CA ALA A 14 -12.38 20.23 15.37
C ALA A 14 -13.23 18.96 15.53
N GLU A 15 -14.35 18.86 14.82
CA GLU A 15 -15.20 17.66 14.74
C GLU A 15 -14.73 16.79 13.59
N ARG A 16 -13.92 15.78 13.91
CA ARG A 16 -13.31 14.91 12.91
C ARG A 16 -14.00 13.56 12.86
N VAL A 17 -14.31 13.12 11.67
CA VAL A 17 -14.85 11.78 11.43
C VAL A 17 -13.68 10.84 11.15
N PRO A 18 -13.43 9.83 12.00
CA PRO A 18 -12.35 8.89 11.76
C PRO A 18 -12.63 8.04 10.51
N VAL A 19 -11.62 7.88 9.67
CA VAL A 19 -11.71 7.14 8.41
C VAL A 19 -11.08 5.78 8.59
N LYS A 20 -11.77 4.74 8.12
CA LYS A 20 -11.24 3.39 8.02
C LYS A 20 -11.18 2.95 6.57
N VAL A 21 -9.98 2.60 6.12
CA VAL A 21 -9.78 1.99 4.81
C VAL A 21 -9.79 0.47 4.94
N PHE A 22 -10.54 -0.21 4.10
CA PHE A 22 -10.53 -1.66 4.06
C PHE A 22 -10.43 -2.17 2.62
N GLY A 23 -9.88 -3.35 2.43
CA GLY A 23 -9.64 -3.88 1.09
C GLY A 23 -8.85 -5.19 1.15
N PRO A 24 -8.51 -5.75 -0.03
CA PRO A 24 -7.84 -7.04 -0.12
C PRO A 24 -6.50 -7.08 0.63
N VAL A 25 -6.08 -8.29 0.99
CA VAL A 25 -4.73 -8.52 1.52
C VAL A 25 -3.69 -8.13 0.48
N GLY A 26 -2.61 -7.45 0.91
CA GLY A 26 -1.54 -7.04 -0.01
C GLY A 26 -1.89 -5.88 -0.95
N ALA A 27 -3.04 -5.21 -0.78
CA ALA A 27 -3.48 -4.05 -1.57
C ALA A 27 -2.64 -2.77 -1.36
N GLY A 28 -1.72 -2.76 -0.40
CA GLY A 28 -0.94 -1.56 -0.10
C GLY A 28 -1.68 -0.50 0.72
N LYS A 29 -2.68 -0.88 1.52
CA LYS A 29 -3.50 0.05 2.33
C LYS A 29 -2.68 1.09 3.10
N SER A 30 -1.65 0.66 3.82
CA SER A 30 -0.78 1.56 4.60
C SER A 30 -0.02 2.55 3.71
N SER A 31 0.48 2.10 2.56
CA SER A 31 1.16 2.96 1.58
C SER A 31 0.21 3.97 0.94
N ILE A 32 -1.02 3.56 0.62
CA ILE A 32 -2.06 4.44 0.06
C ILE A 32 -2.44 5.54 1.06
N VAL A 33 -2.62 5.17 2.35
CA VAL A 33 -2.92 6.14 3.40
C VAL A 33 -1.77 7.12 3.60
N HIS A 34 -0.53 6.62 3.66
CA HIS A 34 0.65 7.47 3.80
C HIS A 34 0.78 8.45 2.64
N GLN A 35 0.63 7.98 1.39
CA GLN A 35 0.69 8.84 0.21
C GLN A 35 -0.42 9.90 0.22
N ALA A 36 -1.66 9.50 0.48
CA ALA A 36 -2.79 10.43 0.52
C ALA A 36 -2.61 11.51 1.60
N MET A 37 -2.08 11.13 2.76
CA MET A 37 -1.81 12.10 3.83
C MET A 37 -0.62 12.99 3.54
N SER A 38 0.40 12.49 2.83
CA SER A 38 1.49 13.33 2.32
C SER A 38 0.95 14.43 1.39
N GLU A 39 0.09 14.07 0.44
CA GLU A 39 -0.54 15.03 -0.48
C GLU A 39 -1.43 16.04 0.28
N VAL A 40 -2.20 15.59 1.28
CA VAL A 40 -3.04 16.48 2.11
C VAL A 40 -2.21 17.47 2.91
N PHE A 41 -1.14 17.03 3.56
CA PHE A 41 -0.27 17.91 4.35
C PHE A 41 0.54 18.85 3.46
N GLU A 42 1.00 18.41 2.30
CA GLU A 42 1.66 19.25 1.29
C GLU A 42 0.72 20.40 0.83
N ASP A 43 -0.52 20.07 0.49
CA ASP A 43 -1.58 21.05 0.14
C ASP A 43 -1.87 22.04 1.27
N MET A 44 -1.68 21.65 2.53
CA MET A 44 -1.80 22.51 3.69
C MET A 44 -0.54 23.34 3.99
N GLY A 45 0.55 23.13 3.24
CA GLY A 45 1.87 23.74 3.49
C GLY A 45 2.59 23.17 4.71
N VAL A 46 2.21 21.96 5.16
CA VAL A 46 2.81 21.28 6.31
C VAL A 46 3.90 20.33 5.82
N THR A 47 5.15 20.65 6.11
CA THR A 47 6.31 19.83 5.74
C THR A 47 6.81 18.92 6.85
N ASN A 48 6.52 19.25 8.12
CA ASN A 48 6.90 18.47 9.29
C ASN A 48 5.69 17.78 9.89
N TRP A 49 5.40 16.57 9.44
CA TRP A 49 4.35 15.71 9.96
C TRP A 49 4.87 14.31 10.25
N ARG A 50 4.14 13.54 11.05
CA ARG A 50 4.53 12.18 11.45
C ARG A 50 3.46 11.16 11.11
N PHE A 51 3.89 9.92 10.88
CA PHE A 51 3.02 8.79 10.64
C PHE A 51 3.33 7.71 11.68
N HIS A 52 2.49 7.63 12.70
CA HIS A 52 2.63 6.64 13.75
C HIS A 52 1.74 5.44 13.45
N ARG A 53 2.37 4.34 13.05
CA ARG A 53 1.68 3.08 12.78
C ARG A 53 1.56 2.27 14.05
N VAL A 54 0.34 2.00 14.48
CA VAL A 54 -0.01 1.15 15.61
C VAL A 54 -0.68 -0.10 15.05
N ASN A 55 -0.06 -1.26 15.19
CA ASN A 55 -0.67 -2.52 14.74
C ASN A 55 -1.64 -3.03 15.80
N ALA A 56 -2.93 -2.71 15.62
CA ALA A 56 -3.97 -3.08 16.55
C ALA A 56 -4.22 -4.60 16.65
N GLY A 57 -3.68 -5.39 15.73
CA GLY A 57 -3.74 -6.84 15.76
C GLY A 57 -2.66 -7.49 16.64
N THR A 58 -1.57 -6.77 16.95
CA THR A 58 -0.41 -7.34 17.67
C THR A 58 -0.03 -6.56 18.93
N GLU A 59 -0.37 -5.28 19.01
CA GLU A 59 -0.09 -4.45 20.20
C GLU A 59 -0.97 -4.87 21.38
N ALA A 60 -0.43 -4.88 22.58
CA ALA A 60 -1.23 -5.09 23.77
C ALA A 60 -2.20 -3.90 24.02
N PRO A 61 -3.36 -4.11 24.67
CA PRO A 61 -4.30 -3.03 24.97
C PRO A 61 -3.66 -1.84 25.71
N ASP A 62 -2.71 -2.10 26.59
CA ASP A 62 -2.00 -1.06 27.34
C ASP A 62 -1.00 -0.28 26.48
N ASP A 63 -0.44 -0.90 25.40
CA ASP A 63 0.41 -0.21 24.45
C ASP A 63 -0.40 0.74 23.54
N ILE A 64 -1.68 0.42 23.33
CA ILE A 64 -2.62 1.26 22.58
C ILE A 64 -3.15 2.40 23.46
N ALA A 65 -3.62 2.10 24.68
CA ALA A 65 -4.34 3.04 25.56
C ALA A 65 -3.45 3.73 26.61
N GLY A 66 -2.17 3.38 26.68
CA GLY A 66 -1.24 3.80 27.71
C GLY A 66 -1.19 2.85 28.91
N SER A 67 0.01 2.59 29.39
CA SER A 67 0.29 1.64 30.47
C SER A 67 0.03 2.23 31.86
N ASN A 68 -0.38 1.38 32.78
CA ASN A 68 -0.52 1.78 34.18
C ASN A 68 0.84 1.65 34.91
N PHE A 69 1.17 2.65 35.67
CA PHE A 69 2.39 2.68 36.48
C PHE A 69 2.06 3.04 37.96
N TYR A 70 2.67 2.34 38.88
CA TYR A 70 2.48 2.63 40.30
C TYR A 70 3.46 3.72 40.77
N ASP A 71 2.92 4.89 41.08
CA ASP A 71 3.62 6.00 41.69
C ASP A 71 3.76 5.73 43.19
N LYS A 72 4.94 5.29 43.59
CA LYS A 72 5.24 4.90 45.00
C LYS A 72 5.21 6.09 45.94
N GLU A 73 5.57 7.28 45.48
CA GLU A 73 5.63 8.48 46.31
C GLU A 73 4.25 8.96 46.74
N ASN A 74 3.30 8.90 45.79
CA ASN A 74 1.94 9.35 46.02
C ASN A 74 0.94 8.20 46.29
N CYS A 75 1.41 6.96 46.40
CA CYS A 75 0.60 5.75 46.60
C CYS A 75 -0.61 5.63 45.67
N ARG A 76 -0.42 5.92 44.36
CA ARG A 76 -1.50 5.90 43.38
C ARG A 76 -1.06 5.28 42.07
N MET A 77 -2.05 4.81 41.28
CA MET A 77 -1.82 4.41 39.91
C MET A 77 -1.86 5.64 39.00
N ILE A 78 -0.85 5.79 38.17
CA ILE A 78 -0.81 6.78 37.08
C ILE A 78 -0.75 6.08 35.76
N LYS A 79 -1.22 6.74 34.71
CA LYS A 79 -1.06 6.26 33.33
C LYS A 79 0.19 6.89 32.70
N MET A 80 0.91 6.10 31.92
CA MET A 80 1.99 6.56 31.07
C MET A 80 1.47 6.65 29.64
N LYS A 81 1.94 7.67 28.91
CA LYS A 81 1.61 7.83 27.47
C LYS A 81 2.07 6.61 26.69
N PRO A 82 1.30 6.14 25.71
CA PRO A 82 1.76 5.08 24.81
C PRO A 82 2.97 5.55 24.00
N TRP A 83 3.80 4.61 23.56
CA TRP A 83 5.05 4.87 22.84
C TRP A 83 4.87 5.69 21.56
N TRP A 84 3.73 5.54 20.91
CA TRP A 84 3.35 6.23 19.66
C TRP A 84 2.74 7.62 19.90
N TRP A 85 2.61 8.07 21.16
CA TRP A 85 2.01 9.37 21.45
C TRP A 85 2.84 10.50 20.84
N PRO A 86 2.20 11.53 20.20
CA PRO A 86 2.90 12.68 19.66
C PRO A 86 3.81 13.37 20.67
N LYS A 87 4.98 13.77 20.22
CA LYS A 87 5.89 14.60 21.00
C LYS A 87 5.50 16.08 20.88
N GLU A 88 6.04 16.92 21.74
CA GLU A 88 5.75 18.36 21.76
C GLU A 88 6.19 19.08 20.47
N ASP A 89 7.22 18.58 19.82
CA ASP A 89 7.75 19.10 18.55
C ASP A 89 7.08 18.49 17.29
N GLU A 90 6.04 17.67 17.47
CA GLU A 90 5.28 17.01 16.41
C GLU A 90 3.85 17.56 16.31
N PRO A 91 3.65 18.76 15.71
CA PRO A 91 2.33 19.42 15.71
C PRO A 91 1.31 18.76 14.78
N TYR A 92 1.75 18.00 13.77
CA TYR A 92 0.91 17.36 12.78
C TYR A 92 1.25 15.89 12.59
N GLY A 93 0.24 15.08 12.35
CA GLY A 93 0.48 13.68 12.03
C GLY A 93 -0.77 12.82 11.90
N VAL A 94 -0.50 11.54 11.69
CA VAL A 94 -1.48 10.47 11.58
C VAL A 94 -1.18 9.39 12.61
N VAL A 95 -2.18 9.02 13.39
CA VAL A 95 -2.18 7.75 14.11
C VAL A 95 -2.90 6.74 13.23
N PHE A 96 -2.12 5.82 12.67
CA PHE A 96 -2.62 4.80 11.74
C PHE A 96 -2.80 3.47 12.49
N LEU A 97 -4.06 3.12 12.74
CA LEU A 97 -4.45 1.86 13.39
C LEU A 97 -4.52 0.76 12.33
N ASP A 98 -3.41 0.04 12.14
CA ASP A 98 -3.35 -1.03 11.15
C ASP A 98 -3.90 -2.34 11.71
N GLU A 99 -4.46 -3.16 10.83
CA GLU A 99 -5.01 -4.49 11.12
C GLU A 99 -6.05 -4.51 12.26
N ILE A 100 -6.82 -3.42 12.41
CA ILE A 100 -7.77 -3.26 13.52
C ILE A 100 -8.80 -4.39 13.61
N ASP A 101 -9.11 -5.04 12.50
CA ASP A 101 -10.04 -6.17 12.44
C ASP A 101 -9.41 -7.51 12.86
N GLN A 102 -8.09 -7.57 13.03
CA GLN A 102 -7.37 -8.77 13.47
C GLN A 102 -7.18 -8.81 14.98
N GLY A 103 -7.26 -7.65 15.63
CA GLY A 103 -7.19 -7.57 17.09
C GLY A 103 -8.34 -8.32 17.77
N ASP A 104 -8.07 -8.82 18.96
CA ASP A 104 -9.09 -9.36 19.84
C ASP A 104 -10.03 -8.25 20.36
N LYS A 105 -11.05 -8.63 21.13
CA LYS A 105 -12.02 -7.67 21.66
C LYS A 105 -11.39 -6.63 22.60
N ALA A 106 -10.36 -7.01 23.35
CA ALA A 106 -9.68 -6.11 24.28
C ALA A 106 -8.86 -5.06 23.54
N GLN A 107 -8.11 -5.49 22.51
CA GLN A 107 -7.35 -4.62 21.63
C GLN A 107 -8.26 -3.64 20.86
N GLN A 108 -9.34 -4.16 20.27
CA GLN A 108 -10.31 -3.32 19.56
C GLN A 108 -11.00 -2.32 20.51
N ASN A 109 -11.35 -2.72 21.73
CA ASN A 109 -11.93 -1.83 22.71
C ASN A 109 -10.94 -0.75 23.19
N ALA A 110 -9.64 -1.07 23.28
CA ALA A 110 -8.61 -0.09 23.61
C ALA A 110 -8.47 1.00 22.54
N CYS A 111 -8.75 0.68 21.27
CA CYS A 111 -8.81 1.67 20.18
C CYS A 111 -10.05 2.57 20.24
N GLY A 112 -11.13 2.15 20.90
CA GLY A 112 -12.42 2.85 20.90
C GLY A 112 -12.34 4.33 21.29
N PRO A 113 -11.77 4.71 22.44
CA PRO A 113 -11.63 6.12 22.84
C PRO A 113 -10.74 6.94 21.87
N LEU A 114 -9.74 6.30 21.27
CA LEU A 114 -8.88 6.96 20.28
C LEU A 114 -9.63 7.28 19.00
N ILE A 115 -10.51 6.38 18.56
CA ILE A 115 -11.33 6.54 17.36
C ILE A 115 -12.36 7.66 17.57
N ASP A 116 -13.09 7.61 18.65
CA ASP A 116 -14.28 8.43 18.92
C ASP A 116 -13.91 9.80 19.51
N GLU A 117 -13.06 9.79 20.53
CA GLU A 117 -12.71 10.96 21.33
C GLU A 117 -11.29 11.47 21.07
N ARG A 118 -10.54 10.83 20.19
CA ARG A 118 -9.12 11.14 19.93
C ARG A 118 -8.27 11.05 21.19
N ARG A 119 -8.56 10.06 22.05
CA ARG A 119 -8.00 9.91 23.42
C ARG A 119 -7.26 8.60 23.60
N ALA A 120 -6.12 8.66 24.28
CA ALA A 120 -5.50 7.50 24.89
C ALA A 120 -5.38 7.74 26.39
N GLY A 121 -6.14 7.02 27.20
CA GLY A 121 -6.25 7.30 28.61
C GLY A 121 -6.74 8.74 28.90
N PRO A 122 -6.02 9.53 29.73
CA PRO A 122 -6.41 10.92 30.05
C PRO A 122 -6.00 11.94 28.97
N TRP A 123 -5.21 11.57 27.99
CA TRP A 123 -4.65 12.51 27.02
C TRP A 123 -5.50 12.57 25.75
N VAL A 124 -5.65 13.78 25.21
CA VAL A 124 -6.31 14.07 23.92
C VAL A 124 -5.24 14.35 22.88
N LEU A 125 -5.38 13.79 21.67
CA LEU A 125 -4.47 14.07 20.54
C LEU A 125 -4.49 15.57 20.20
N PRO A 126 -3.31 16.15 19.88
CA PRO A 126 -3.23 17.54 19.39
C PRO A 126 -4.09 17.76 18.13
N ASP A 127 -4.48 19.00 17.89
CA ASP A 127 -5.40 19.36 16.78
C ASP A 127 -4.85 19.03 15.38
N GLY A 128 -3.55 19.04 15.18
CA GLY A 128 -2.91 18.65 13.91
C GLY A 128 -2.90 17.14 13.62
N TRP A 129 -3.40 16.31 14.56
CA TRP A 129 -3.37 14.86 14.42
C TRP A 129 -4.72 14.28 14.04
N ILE A 130 -4.71 13.28 13.16
CA ILE A 130 -5.89 12.52 12.74
C ILE A 130 -5.71 11.02 13.00
N VAL A 131 -6.84 10.33 13.16
CA VAL A 131 -6.86 8.88 13.33
C VAL A 131 -7.40 8.24 12.07
N ILE A 132 -6.64 7.30 11.49
CA ILE A 132 -7.05 6.52 10.33
C ILE A 132 -6.87 5.04 10.64
N GLY A 133 -7.89 4.24 10.38
CA GLY A 133 -7.84 2.79 10.56
C GLY A 133 -7.63 2.05 9.25
N ALA A 134 -7.06 0.85 9.32
CA ALA A 134 -7.02 -0.09 8.20
C ALA A 134 -7.47 -1.49 8.63
N GLY A 135 -8.13 -2.18 7.71
CA GLY A 135 -8.59 -3.55 7.92
C GLY A 135 -8.70 -4.34 6.63
N ASN A 136 -8.95 -5.63 6.74
CA ASN A 136 -9.18 -6.50 5.61
C ASN A 136 -10.69 -6.69 5.36
N ARG A 137 -11.09 -7.04 4.14
CA ARG A 137 -12.47 -7.41 3.83
C ARG A 137 -12.84 -8.70 4.58
N LYS A 138 -14.13 -8.88 4.88
CA LYS A 138 -14.61 -10.08 5.59
C LYS A 138 -14.25 -11.37 4.86
N GLN A 139 -14.34 -11.37 3.54
CA GLN A 139 -14.05 -12.52 2.68
C GLN A 139 -12.55 -12.88 2.63
N ASP A 140 -11.67 -11.92 2.95
CA ASP A 140 -10.21 -12.12 2.93
C ASP A 140 -9.68 -12.47 4.35
N ARG A 141 -10.58 -12.76 5.29
CA ARG A 141 -10.25 -13.01 6.69
C ARG A 141 -10.20 -14.51 6.98
N ALA A 142 -9.01 -15.07 7.02
CA ALA A 142 -8.81 -16.34 7.70
C ALA A 142 -8.76 -16.08 9.22
N GLY A 143 -9.79 -16.52 9.97
CA GLY A 143 -9.72 -16.58 11.44
C GLY A 143 -9.98 -15.28 12.22
N THR A 144 -10.65 -14.25 11.66
CA THR A 144 -10.82 -12.96 12.36
C THR A 144 -12.06 -12.89 13.24
N THR A 145 -11.89 -12.25 14.39
CA THR A 145 -12.97 -11.87 15.30
C THR A 145 -13.84 -10.79 14.67
N THR A 146 -15.17 -10.97 14.72
CA THR A 146 -16.08 -9.94 14.23
C THR A 146 -15.95 -8.68 15.11
N SER A 147 -15.56 -7.55 14.54
CA SER A 147 -15.49 -6.28 15.26
C SER A 147 -16.82 -5.97 15.96
N PRO A 148 -16.80 -5.51 17.22
CA PRO A 148 -18.00 -5.08 17.93
C PRO A 148 -18.77 -4.04 17.12
N SER A 149 -20.12 -4.12 17.14
CA SER A 149 -20.98 -3.18 16.40
C SER A 149 -20.70 -1.71 16.77
N GLN A 150 -20.41 -1.45 18.04
CA GLN A 150 -20.07 -0.14 18.56
C GLN A 150 -18.81 0.49 17.93
N ILE A 151 -17.85 -0.32 17.51
CA ILE A 151 -16.63 0.18 16.84
C ILE A 151 -16.88 0.40 15.34
N LYS A 152 -17.75 -0.40 14.72
CA LYS A 152 -18.07 -0.27 13.29
C LYS A 152 -18.79 1.03 12.96
N ASP A 153 -19.67 1.46 13.84
CA ASP A 153 -20.49 2.68 13.67
C ASP A 153 -19.67 3.98 13.75
N ARG A 154 -18.49 3.91 14.36
CA ARG A 154 -17.61 5.07 14.56
C ARG A 154 -16.81 5.48 13.33
N TRP A 155 -16.74 4.63 12.30
CA TRP A 155 -15.88 4.81 11.15
C TRP A 155 -16.63 5.28 9.91
N LEU A 156 -16.04 6.23 9.21
CA LEU A 156 -16.30 6.41 7.78
C LEU A 156 -15.57 5.31 7.03
N ASN A 157 -16.30 4.28 6.60
CA ASN A 157 -15.73 3.09 5.99
C ASN A 157 -15.52 3.28 4.48
N CYS A 158 -14.27 3.15 4.02
CA CYS A 158 -13.86 3.34 2.63
C CYS A 158 -13.24 2.06 2.08
N GLU A 159 -13.84 1.48 1.07
CA GLU A 159 -13.28 0.31 0.40
C GLU A 159 -12.22 0.74 -0.62
N ILE A 160 -11.07 0.05 -0.58
CA ILE A 160 -10.01 0.20 -1.58
C ILE A 160 -10.17 -0.92 -2.60
N GLU A 161 -10.30 -0.53 -3.85
CA GLU A 161 -10.25 -1.44 -4.99
C GLU A 161 -8.85 -1.42 -5.62
N ILE A 162 -8.38 -2.61 -6.01
CA ILE A 162 -7.13 -2.77 -6.75
C ILE A 162 -7.46 -2.74 -8.23
N THR A 163 -6.99 -1.73 -8.94
CA THR A 163 -7.06 -1.69 -10.40
C THR A 163 -5.67 -1.88 -11.01
N THR A 164 -5.61 -2.55 -12.14
CA THR A 164 -4.34 -2.76 -12.87
C THR A 164 -3.70 -1.43 -13.25
N GLU A 165 -4.47 -0.49 -13.76
CA GLU A 165 -3.98 0.82 -14.20
C GLU A 165 -3.32 1.60 -13.09
N GLN A 166 -4.00 1.75 -11.94
CA GLN A 166 -3.46 2.48 -10.79
C GLN A 166 -2.23 1.78 -10.20
N THR A 167 -2.25 0.45 -10.14
CA THR A 167 -1.09 -0.32 -9.66
C THR A 167 0.11 -0.18 -10.58
N LEU A 168 -0.08 -0.23 -11.89
CA LEU A 168 1.01 -0.04 -12.85
C LEU A 168 1.57 1.39 -12.82
N SER A 169 0.72 2.39 -12.65
CA SER A 169 1.17 3.78 -12.44
C SER A 169 2.04 3.91 -11.19
N TYR A 170 1.63 3.31 -10.09
CA TYR A 170 2.44 3.26 -8.86
C TYR A 170 3.74 2.48 -9.07
N PHE A 171 3.69 1.30 -9.71
CA PHE A 171 4.85 0.48 -10.01
C PHE A 171 5.87 1.18 -10.91
N ALA A 172 5.41 1.99 -11.85
CA ALA A 172 6.30 2.82 -12.67
C ALA A 172 7.04 3.86 -11.82
N LYS A 173 6.35 4.53 -10.89
CA LYS A 173 6.95 5.53 -9.99
C LYS A 173 8.03 4.95 -9.07
N ILE A 174 7.81 3.74 -8.54
CA ILE A 174 8.74 3.09 -7.62
C ILE A 174 9.77 2.19 -8.31
N GLY A 175 9.78 2.14 -9.65
CA GLY A 175 10.79 1.43 -10.43
C GLY A 175 10.65 -0.11 -10.39
N VAL A 176 9.44 -0.66 -10.27
CA VAL A 176 9.21 -2.11 -10.40
C VAL A 176 9.70 -2.61 -11.75
N HIS A 177 10.34 -3.78 -11.76
CA HIS A 177 10.99 -4.37 -12.92
C HIS A 177 10.10 -4.37 -14.19
N PRO A 178 10.61 -3.94 -15.36
CA PRO A 178 9.82 -3.79 -16.59
C PRO A 178 9.07 -5.06 -17.01
N LYS A 179 9.69 -6.23 -16.89
CA LYS A 179 9.07 -7.52 -17.22
C LYS A 179 7.80 -7.79 -16.40
N ILE A 180 7.80 -7.42 -15.10
CA ILE A 180 6.62 -7.53 -14.24
C ILE A 180 5.55 -6.55 -14.67
N ARG A 181 5.91 -5.31 -14.96
CA ARG A 181 4.95 -4.28 -15.41
C ARG A 181 4.30 -4.65 -16.74
N ALA A 182 5.08 -5.13 -17.71
CA ALA A 182 4.57 -5.60 -18.98
C ALA A 182 3.62 -6.80 -18.82
N PHE A 183 4.03 -7.79 -18.03
CA PHE A 183 3.21 -8.95 -17.72
C PHE A 183 1.87 -8.56 -17.09
N LEU A 184 1.89 -7.69 -16.08
CA LEU A 184 0.69 -7.24 -15.41
C LEU A 184 -0.16 -6.28 -16.28
N ALA A 185 0.44 -5.51 -17.18
CA ALA A 185 -0.32 -4.71 -18.15
C ALA A 185 -1.16 -5.61 -19.06
N ARG A 186 -0.62 -6.76 -19.43
CA ARG A 186 -1.31 -7.73 -20.31
C ARG A 186 -2.26 -8.66 -19.56
N PHE A 187 -1.84 -9.19 -18.42
CA PHE A 187 -2.52 -10.25 -17.68
C PHE A 187 -2.94 -9.87 -16.26
N GLY A 188 -2.96 -8.57 -15.95
CA GLY A 188 -3.25 -8.10 -14.60
C GLY A 188 -4.64 -8.46 -14.09
N HIS A 189 -5.63 -8.60 -14.99
CA HIS A 189 -6.98 -9.05 -14.65
C HIS A 189 -7.01 -10.45 -14.00
N GLU A 190 -6.01 -11.29 -14.30
CA GLU A 190 -5.90 -12.65 -13.78
C GLU A 190 -4.83 -12.75 -12.66
N TRP A 191 -3.70 -12.03 -12.79
CA TRP A 191 -2.51 -12.26 -11.99
C TRP A 191 -2.09 -11.10 -11.08
N LEU A 192 -2.75 -9.95 -11.14
CA LEU A 192 -2.40 -8.84 -10.25
C LEU A 192 -2.74 -9.16 -8.80
N HIS A 193 -3.92 -9.74 -8.57
CA HIS A 193 -4.38 -10.10 -7.23
C HIS A 193 -5.23 -11.38 -7.31
N LYS A 194 -4.66 -12.47 -6.82
CA LYS A 194 -5.34 -13.77 -6.76
C LYS A 194 -5.11 -14.37 -5.38
N PHE A 195 -5.93 -13.95 -4.43
CA PHE A 195 -5.86 -14.42 -3.05
C PHE A 195 -6.28 -15.89 -2.97
N ASP A 196 -5.46 -16.70 -2.31
CA ASP A 196 -5.74 -18.09 -2.01
C ASP A 196 -5.39 -18.33 -0.54
N PRO A 197 -6.37 -18.56 0.34
CA PRO A 197 -6.14 -18.74 1.77
C PRO A 197 -5.38 -20.02 2.10
N ASP A 198 -5.38 -21.02 1.22
CA ASP A 198 -4.75 -22.31 1.41
C ASP A 198 -3.33 -22.36 0.80
N ALA A 199 -2.93 -21.35 0.03
CA ALA A 199 -1.63 -21.29 -0.59
C ALA A 199 -0.62 -20.52 0.28
N GLU A 200 0.62 -21.04 0.37
CA GLU A 200 1.74 -20.36 1.06
C GLU A 200 2.21 -19.10 0.32
N ALA A 201 1.95 -18.99 -0.98
CA ALA A 201 2.32 -17.86 -1.81
C ALA A 201 1.28 -17.62 -2.91
N PHE A 202 0.88 -16.36 -3.09
CA PHE A 202 -0.10 -15.94 -4.08
C PHE A 202 0.17 -14.53 -4.60
N PRO A 203 -0.31 -14.19 -5.81
CA PRO A 203 -0.11 -12.88 -6.40
C PRO A 203 -0.91 -11.79 -5.66
N THR A 204 -0.23 -10.71 -5.31
CA THR A 204 -0.78 -9.44 -4.81
C THR A 204 0.10 -8.30 -5.28
N PRO A 205 -0.33 -7.03 -5.27
CA PRO A 205 0.55 -5.91 -5.54
C PRO A 205 1.83 -5.93 -4.69
N ARG A 206 1.71 -6.22 -3.39
CA ARG A 206 2.87 -6.35 -2.48
C ARG A 206 3.80 -7.49 -2.88
N SER A 207 3.27 -8.66 -3.27
CA SER A 207 4.11 -9.79 -3.66
C SER A 207 4.83 -9.53 -4.99
N TRP A 208 4.21 -8.83 -5.93
CA TRP A 208 4.84 -8.40 -7.18
C TRP A 208 5.95 -7.36 -6.97
N GLU A 209 5.76 -6.39 -6.07
CA GLU A 209 6.81 -5.45 -5.68
C GLU A 209 8.02 -6.20 -5.10
N ARG A 210 7.80 -7.19 -4.22
CA ARG A 210 8.86 -8.02 -3.67
C ARG A 210 9.52 -8.93 -4.73
N THR A 211 8.75 -9.43 -5.67
CA THR A 211 9.28 -10.18 -6.82
C THR A 211 10.22 -9.31 -7.65
N SER A 212 9.92 -8.02 -7.83
CA SER A 212 10.84 -7.08 -8.47
C SER A 212 12.18 -6.97 -7.75
N THR A 213 12.16 -6.94 -6.42
CA THR A 213 13.40 -6.96 -5.62
C THR A 213 14.19 -8.26 -5.82
N ILE A 214 13.49 -9.40 -5.81
CA ILE A 214 14.11 -10.73 -6.06
C ILE A 214 14.76 -10.78 -7.43
N MET A 215 14.12 -10.23 -8.45
CA MET A 215 14.68 -10.18 -9.83
C MET A 215 15.94 -9.32 -9.96
N GLY A 216 16.27 -8.51 -8.97
CA GLY A 216 17.53 -7.77 -8.87
C GLY A 216 18.65 -8.53 -8.14
N TRP A 217 18.39 -9.74 -7.65
CA TRP A 217 19.40 -10.55 -6.98
C TRP A 217 20.29 -11.27 -8.00
N ASP A 218 21.53 -11.55 -7.62
CA ASP A 218 22.47 -12.34 -8.42
C ASP A 218 22.24 -13.84 -8.15
N LEU A 219 21.26 -14.41 -8.86
CA LEU A 219 20.83 -15.79 -8.73
C LEU A 219 20.94 -16.50 -10.08
N GLU A 220 21.26 -17.79 -10.04
CA GLU A 220 21.15 -18.64 -11.22
C GLU A 220 19.67 -18.72 -11.70
N PRO A 221 19.43 -18.93 -13.01
CA PRO A 221 18.07 -18.88 -13.58
C PRO A 221 17.05 -19.80 -12.88
N GLU A 222 17.48 -20.99 -12.46
CA GLU A 222 16.63 -21.95 -11.76
C GLU A 222 16.29 -21.47 -10.33
N GLU A 223 17.27 -20.92 -9.63
CA GLU A 223 17.09 -20.34 -8.29
C GLU A 223 16.17 -19.11 -8.33
N MET A 224 16.33 -18.26 -9.36
CA MET A 224 15.48 -17.13 -9.60
C MET A 224 14.00 -17.56 -9.75
N ILE A 225 13.73 -18.58 -10.57
CA ILE A 225 12.38 -19.11 -10.76
C ILE A 225 11.80 -19.64 -9.46
N GLN A 226 12.60 -20.37 -8.67
CA GLN A 226 12.17 -20.90 -7.37
C GLN A 226 11.87 -19.77 -6.37
N ALA A 227 12.71 -18.74 -6.31
CA ALA A 227 12.52 -17.58 -5.43
C ALA A 227 11.24 -16.78 -5.80
N ILE A 228 10.97 -16.62 -7.09
CA ILE A 228 9.73 -16.00 -7.58
C ILE A 228 8.53 -16.86 -7.21
N ALA A 229 8.60 -18.17 -7.41
CA ALA A 229 7.52 -19.10 -7.08
C ALA A 229 7.19 -19.11 -5.58
N ALA A 230 8.21 -19.01 -4.74
CA ALA A 230 8.04 -18.87 -3.30
C ALA A 230 7.36 -17.56 -2.89
N LYS A 231 7.24 -16.58 -3.81
CA LYS A 231 6.65 -15.25 -3.52
C LYS A 231 5.28 -15.03 -4.13
N VAL A 232 5.05 -15.47 -5.37
CA VAL A 232 3.78 -15.25 -6.09
C VAL A 232 3.05 -16.55 -6.44
N GLY A 233 3.61 -17.70 -6.03
CA GLY A 233 3.06 -19.01 -6.33
C GLY A 233 3.50 -19.55 -7.70
N THR A 234 3.44 -20.87 -7.85
CA THR A 234 3.93 -21.58 -9.05
C THR A 234 3.17 -21.21 -10.33
N GLY A 235 1.84 -21.02 -10.24
CA GLY A 235 1.01 -20.67 -11.39
C GLY A 235 1.37 -19.29 -11.97
N ALA A 236 1.46 -18.26 -11.11
CA ALA A 236 1.86 -16.91 -11.54
C ALA A 236 3.30 -16.89 -12.07
N THR A 237 4.19 -17.67 -11.47
CA THR A 237 5.58 -17.81 -11.93
C THR A 237 5.66 -18.46 -13.30
N ALA A 238 4.93 -19.53 -13.55
CA ALA A 238 4.88 -20.18 -14.85
C ALA A 238 4.34 -19.24 -15.95
N ALA A 239 3.28 -18.48 -15.64
CA ALA A 239 2.73 -17.48 -16.55
C ALA A 239 3.76 -16.35 -16.84
N LEU A 240 4.42 -15.82 -15.80
CA LEU A 240 5.44 -14.79 -15.94
C LEU A 240 6.65 -15.25 -16.76
N THR A 241 7.19 -16.45 -16.47
CA THR A 241 8.36 -16.99 -17.17
C THR A 241 8.03 -17.36 -18.61
N GLY A 242 6.81 -17.84 -18.87
CA GLY A 242 6.30 -18.01 -20.25
C GLY A 242 6.29 -16.72 -21.04
N PHE A 243 5.83 -15.63 -20.41
CA PHE A 243 5.82 -14.29 -21.01
C PHE A 243 7.23 -13.71 -21.21
N TRP A 244 8.23 -14.08 -20.36
CA TRP A 244 9.61 -13.55 -20.49
C TRP A 244 10.25 -13.89 -21.84
N LYS A 245 9.89 -14.99 -22.45
CA LYS A 245 10.41 -15.39 -23.78
C LYS A 245 10.10 -14.34 -24.85
N VAL A 246 9.06 -13.52 -24.65
CA VAL A 246 8.74 -12.41 -25.56
C VAL A 246 9.85 -11.36 -25.55
N PHE A 247 10.47 -11.10 -24.38
CA PHE A 247 11.55 -10.11 -24.27
C PHE A 247 12.82 -10.46 -25.04
N ASP A 248 13.06 -11.75 -25.30
CA ASP A 248 14.24 -12.19 -26.05
C ASP A 248 14.18 -11.81 -27.54
N HIS A 249 12.99 -11.37 -28.02
CA HIS A 249 12.70 -11.06 -29.42
C HIS A 249 12.30 -9.60 -29.65
N ILE A 250 12.42 -8.76 -28.60
CA ILE A 250 12.09 -7.33 -28.69
C ILE A 250 13.29 -6.58 -29.31
N PRO A 251 13.06 -5.67 -30.27
CA PRO A 251 14.08 -4.74 -30.75
C PRO A 251 14.65 -3.87 -29.64
N ASP A 252 15.89 -3.45 -29.76
CA ASP A 252 16.51 -2.54 -28.78
C ASP A 252 15.67 -1.26 -28.66
N PRO A 253 15.21 -0.89 -27.44
CA PRO A 253 14.45 0.33 -27.24
C PRO A 253 15.16 1.60 -27.73
N ASP A 254 16.50 1.64 -27.69
CA ASP A 254 17.27 2.78 -28.18
C ASP A 254 17.22 2.91 -29.71
N GLU A 255 17.16 1.80 -30.44
CA GLU A 255 16.92 1.80 -31.89
C GLU A 255 15.50 2.28 -32.22
N LEU A 256 14.49 1.88 -31.45
CA LEU A 256 13.11 2.34 -31.65
C LEU A 256 12.96 3.85 -31.38
N ILE A 257 13.70 4.38 -30.42
CA ILE A 257 13.71 5.82 -30.10
C ILE A 257 14.45 6.61 -31.20
N ALA A 258 15.53 6.05 -31.76
CA ALA A 258 16.33 6.70 -32.79
C ALA A 258 15.60 6.83 -34.15
N ASP A 259 14.81 5.81 -34.52
CA ASP A 259 14.01 5.83 -35.75
C ASP A 259 12.57 5.34 -35.51
N PRO A 260 11.72 6.15 -34.86
CA PRO A 260 10.38 5.75 -34.47
C PRO A 260 9.44 5.50 -35.68
N MET A 261 9.76 6.05 -36.84
CA MET A 261 8.95 5.88 -38.06
C MET A 261 9.39 4.71 -38.96
N GLY A 262 10.69 4.40 -38.99
CA GLY A 262 11.24 3.29 -39.75
C GLY A 262 11.21 1.96 -38.97
N ALA A 263 11.14 1.99 -37.66
CA ALA A 263 11.10 0.79 -36.83
C ALA A 263 9.83 -0.03 -37.09
N THR A 264 9.95 -1.35 -37.08
CA THR A 264 8.80 -2.28 -37.26
C THR A 264 7.92 -2.30 -36.00
N VAL A 265 6.59 -2.21 -36.23
CA VAL A 265 5.61 -2.40 -35.14
C VAL A 265 5.14 -3.86 -35.15
N PRO A 266 5.35 -4.63 -34.10
CA PRO A 266 4.88 -6.01 -34.02
C PRO A 266 3.35 -6.10 -33.99
N ASN A 267 2.82 -7.22 -34.46
CA ASN A 267 1.37 -7.49 -34.44
C ASN A 267 0.93 -8.23 -33.16
N GLU A 268 1.87 -8.88 -32.46
CA GLU A 268 1.57 -9.65 -31.27
C GLU A 268 1.38 -8.71 -30.05
N ALA A 269 0.24 -8.85 -29.40
CA ALA A 269 -0.10 -8.02 -28.24
C ALA A 269 0.95 -8.13 -27.09
N ASP A 270 1.47 -9.32 -26.84
CA ASP A 270 2.44 -9.55 -25.77
C ASP A 270 3.76 -8.78 -26.05
N THR A 271 4.20 -8.75 -27.30
CA THR A 271 5.38 -7.99 -27.75
C THR A 271 5.16 -6.48 -27.62
N LEU A 272 3.96 -5.99 -28.00
CA LEU A 272 3.60 -4.58 -27.83
C LEU A 272 3.61 -4.14 -26.38
N TYR A 273 3.02 -4.92 -25.47
CA TYR A 273 3.05 -4.61 -24.02
C TYR A 273 4.47 -4.57 -23.47
N ALA A 274 5.31 -5.49 -23.91
CA ALA A 274 6.71 -5.56 -23.49
C ALA A 274 7.51 -4.35 -23.99
N ILE A 275 7.34 -3.96 -25.25
CA ILE A 275 7.97 -2.76 -25.84
C ILE A 275 7.52 -1.49 -25.10
N CYS A 276 6.22 -1.30 -24.90
CA CYS A 276 5.70 -0.13 -24.16
C CYS A 276 6.27 -0.03 -22.75
N ALA A 277 6.39 -1.18 -22.04
CA ALA A 277 6.98 -1.20 -20.72
C ALA A 277 8.45 -0.81 -20.74
N LEU A 278 9.24 -1.27 -21.72
CA LEU A 278 10.65 -0.90 -21.87
C LEU A 278 10.81 0.58 -22.25
N LEU A 279 10.07 1.06 -23.24
CA LEU A 279 10.10 2.46 -23.64
C LEU A 279 9.74 3.38 -22.49
N SER A 280 8.78 3.00 -21.65
CA SER A 280 8.43 3.78 -20.44
C SER A 280 9.56 3.90 -19.42
N THR A 281 10.52 2.97 -19.39
CA THR A 281 11.70 3.07 -18.49
C THR A 281 12.78 3.99 -19.03
N LYS A 282 12.83 4.16 -20.35
CA LYS A 282 13.79 4.99 -21.07
C LYS A 282 13.27 6.42 -21.32
N ALA A 283 12.01 6.69 -21.02
CA ALA A 283 11.37 7.98 -21.31
C ALA A 283 12.03 9.13 -20.53
N THR A 284 12.40 10.16 -21.27
CA THR A 284 12.90 11.43 -20.78
C THR A 284 12.18 12.57 -21.49
N MET A 285 12.29 13.80 -21.03
CA MET A 285 11.70 14.95 -21.75
C MET A 285 12.24 15.10 -23.17
N ASP A 286 13.51 14.71 -23.43
CA ASP A 286 14.17 14.87 -24.70
C ASP A 286 13.69 13.83 -25.75
N ASN A 287 13.35 12.61 -25.32
CA ASN A 287 12.96 11.50 -26.22
C ASN A 287 11.47 11.17 -26.21
N LEU A 288 10.68 11.82 -25.35
CA LEU A 288 9.24 11.54 -25.18
C LEU A 288 8.48 11.67 -26.51
N GLY A 289 8.83 12.66 -27.34
CA GLY A 289 8.23 12.86 -28.66
C GLY A 289 8.40 11.66 -29.57
N ALA A 290 9.61 11.10 -29.65
CA ALA A 290 9.92 9.91 -30.45
C ALA A 290 9.18 8.67 -29.93
N ILE A 291 9.12 8.48 -28.60
CA ILE A 291 8.38 7.38 -27.97
C ILE A 291 6.88 7.47 -28.30
N LEU A 292 6.26 8.64 -28.14
CA LEU A 292 4.85 8.85 -28.46
C LEU A 292 4.56 8.63 -29.96
N GLN A 293 5.49 9.04 -30.83
CA GLN A 293 5.37 8.84 -32.30
C GLN A 293 5.41 7.35 -32.65
N TYR A 294 6.24 6.55 -32.00
CA TYR A 294 6.26 5.10 -32.19
C TYR A 294 4.98 4.43 -31.66
N CYS A 295 4.57 4.78 -30.43
CA CYS A 295 3.39 4.19 -29.79
C CYS A 295 2.05 4.57 -30.46
N GLY A 296 2.01 5.62 -31.25
CA GLY A 296 0.82 6.08 -31.97
C GLY A 296 0.58 5.41 -33.32
N ARG A 297 1.47 4.48 -33.72
CA ARG A 297 1.36 3.71 -34.97
C ARG A 297 0.58 2.43 -34.81
#